data_e9072f59416ee9ddfd6a5c94e2664cf1
#
_entry.id   e9072f59416ee9ddfd6a5c94e2664cf1
#
_cell.length_a   1.000
_cell.length_b   1.000
_cell.length_c   1.000
_cell.angle_alpha   90.00
_cell.angle_beta   90.00
_cell.angle_gamma   90.00
#
_symmetry.space_group_name_H-M   'P 1'
#
loop_
_entity.id
_entity.type
_entity.pdbx_description
1 polymer ?
#
loop_
_entity_poly.entity_id
_entity_poly.type
_entity_poly.pdbx_seq_one_letter_code
_entity_poly.pdbx_strand_id
1 'polypeptide(L)'
;TSSPTRSGAAGPCSPGPCSPGLSSPAPGVQSPLLLEASPSVVEASPSSSSPASPSEHSEASPSPPPVPPVAPQRPHTRSRSGVFQPKQRTDGTVAWLAACLAAARADPASEPRTYQAALSIPHWREAMEQEYHALLRNKTWTLVPPPPRVNVIDSKWVFKVKKHSDGSIERYKARLVARGFRQRYGLDYEDTFSPVVKPTTIRLLLSLAVTRGWSLRQLDVQNAFLHGVLEEEVYMRQPPGFSDPDRPDYLCRLTKALYGLKQAPRAWHARLATALRAHGFASSAADSSLFLLQRPEVIMYLLVYVDD
;
A
#
# COMPACT_ATOMS: atom_id res chain seq x y z
N THR A 1 66.28 22.64 20.77
CA THR A 1 67.47 21.81 20.44
C THR A 1 66.99 20.68 19.50
N SER A 2 67.42 20.90 18.31
CA SER A 2 68.06 19.93 17.38
C SER A 2 67.17 18.91 16.69
N SER A 3 66.83 19.22 15.45
CA SER A 3 66.86 18.25 14.34
C SER A 3 68.26 17.70 14.12
N PRO A 4 68.53 16.67 13.28
CA PRO A 4 68.29 16.66 11.86
C PRO A 4 68.07 15.28 11.15
N THR A 5 67.47 15.36 9.91
CA THR A 5 67.92 14.84 8.60
C THR A 5 68.26 13.34 8.40
N ARG A 6 67.79 12.71 7.35
CA ARG A 6 68.06 12.60 5.91
C ARG A 6 67.40 11.32 5.33
N SER A 7 66.70 11.37 4.22
CA SER A 7 67.15 11.33 2.84
C SER A 7 67.33 9.89 2.24
N GLY A 8 66.67 9.64 1.12
CA GLY A 8 66.90 8.58 0.12
C GLY A 8 65.59 8.22 -0.57
N ALA A 9 65.20 8.69 -1.64
CA ALA A 9 65.60 8.90 -3.03
C ALA A 9 65.58 7.61 -3.86
N ALA A 10 64.93 7.78 -5.01
CA ALA A 10 65.03 7.06 -6.28
C ALA A 10 64.18 5.76 -6.38
N GLY A 11 63.45 5.54 -7.42
CA GLY A 11 63.29 6.09 -8.74
C GLY A 11 62.43 5.11 -9.58
N PRO A 12 62.03 5.45 -10.80
CA PRO A 12 60.85 4.86 -11.46
C PRO A 12 61.21 3.76 -12.46
N CYS A 13 60.27 2.90 -12.77
CA CYS A 13 60.27 2.09 -13.99
C CYS A 13 58.85 1.92 -14.54
N SER A 14 58.52 2.63 -15.59
CA SER A 14 57.72 2.17 -16.71
C SER A 14 58.68 1.87 -17.87
N PRO A 15 58.30 1.32 -19.04
CA PRO A 15 57.03 0.85 -19.58
C PRO A 15 57.18 -0.43 -20.43
N GLY A 16 56.07 -0.88 -21.01
CA GLY A 16 56.13 -1.60 -22.27
C GLY A 16 54.94 -2.50 -22.55
N PRO A 17 54.42 -2.40 -23.77
CA PRO A 17 53.13 -3.01 -24.14
C PRO A 17 53.30 -4.31 -24.89
N CYS A 18 52.31 -5.19 -24.81
CA CYS A 18 52.10 -6.25 -25.80
C CYS A 18 50.62 -6.57 -25.97
N SER A 19 50.04 -6.17 -27.06
CA SER A 19 49.02 -6.89 -27.82
C SER A 19 49.72 -7.52 -29.03
N PRO A 20 49.14 -8.43 -29.84
CA PRO A 20 47.77 -8.96 -29.90
C PRO A 20 47.73 -10.50 -30.13
N GLY A 21 46.56 -11.06 -29.98
CA GLY A 21 46.29 -12.43 -30.41
C GLY A 21 44.85 -12.66 -30.79
N LEU A 22 44.53 -12.55 -32.04
CA LEU A 22 43.29 -12.99 -32.71
C LEU A 22 43.06 -14.50 -32.53
N SER A 23 41.81 -14.87 -32.27
CA SER A 23 41.19 -16.04 -32.93
C SER A 23 39.71 -16.15 -32.52
N SER A 24 38.80 -15.87 -33.43
CA SER A 24 37.49 -16.54 -33.56
C SER A 24 37.72 -17.86 -34.35
N PRO A 25 36.79 -18.83 -34.41
CA PRO A 25 35.34 -18.68 -34.52
C PRO A 25 34.52 -19.69 -33.73
N ALA A 26 33.21 -19.44 -33.75
CA ALA A 26 32.14 -20.34 -33.34
C ALA A 26 32.02 -21.59 -34.23
N PRO A 27 31.29 -22.62 -33.74
CA PRO A 27 30.08 -22.97 -34.47
C PRO A 27 28.88 -23.19 -33.53
N GLY A 28 27.74 -22.65 -33.85
CA GLY A 28 26.56 -23.22 -34.43
C GLY A 28 25.94 -24.36 -33.59
N VAL A 29 24.90 -24.04 -32.79
CA VAL A 29 23.90 -25.04 -32.41
C VAL A 29 22.54 -24.49 -32.78
N GLN A 30 21.90 -25.29 -33.60
CA GLN A 30 20.62 -25.12 -34.26
C GLN A 30 19.48 -24.98 -33.28
N SER A 31 18.54 -24.10 -33.62
CA SER A 31 17.19 -24.06 -33.08
C SER A 31 16.40 -25.31 -33.47
N PRO A 32 15.54 -25.83 -32.62
CA PRO A 32 14.43 -26.66 -33.04
C PRO A 32 13.14 -25.82 -33.09
N LEU A 33 12.66 -25.72 -34.31
CA LEU A 33 11.28 -25.81 -34.80
C LEU A 33 10.13 -25.38 -33.86
N LEU A 34 9.49 -24.32 -34.33
CA LEU A 34 8.09 -24.00 -34.08
C LEU A 34 7.18 -25.21 -34.31
N LEU A 35 6.32 -25.48 -33.37
CA LEU A 35 5.08 -26.20 -33.60
C LEU A 35 3.94 -25.22 -33.33
N GLU A 36 3.41 -24.68 -34.42
CA GLU A 36 2.13 -23.99 -34.44
C GLU A 36 1.03 -25.00 -34.19
N ALA A 37 0.19 -24.77 -33.22
CA ALA A 37 -1.11 -25.41 -33.11
C ALA A 37 -2.17 -24.30 -33.07
N SER A 38 -2.81 -24.14 -34.22
CA SER A 38 -4.00 -23.30 -34.35
C SER A 38 -5.20 -23.93 -33.65
N PRO A 39 -6.04 -23.11 -33.01
CA PRO A 39 -7.31 -23.61 -32.48
C PRO A 39 -8.38 -23.62 -33.56
N SER A 40 -8.98 -24.76 -33.77
CA SER A 40 -10.17 -24.93 -34.60
C SER A 40 -11.38 -24.30 -33.93
N VAL A 41 -11.93 -23.34 -34.61
CA VAL A 41 -13.25 -22.77 -34.37
C VAL A 41 -14.30 -23.80 -34.72
N VAL A 42 -15.17 -24.15 -33.80
CA VAL A 42 -16.44 -24.84 -34.09
C VAL A 42 -17.57 -23.88 -33.84
N GLU A 43 -18.06 -23.34 -34.91
CA GLU A 43 -19.31 -22.60 -35.02
C GLU A 43 -20.48 -23.58 -34.97
N ALA A 44 -21.46 -23.32 -34.13
CA ALA A 44 -22.78 -23.93 -34.24
C ALA A 44 -23.84 -22.85 -33.98
N SER A 45 -24.42 -22.40 -35.07
CA SER A 45 -25.61 -21.54 -35.09
C SER A 45 -26.89 -22.40 -35.30
N PRO A 46 -28.08 -21.81 -35.31
CA PRO A 46 -29.19 -22.20 -34.44
C PRO A 46 -30.32 -22.91 -35.25
N SER A 47 -31.21 -23.57 -34.57
CA SER A 47 -32.46 -24.03 -35.16
C SER A 47 -33.65 -23.52 -34.38
N SER A 48 -34.41 -22.77 -35.11
CA SER A 48 -35.79 -22.33 -34.91
C SER A 48 -36.77 -23.51 -34.85
N SER A 49 -37.78 -23.39 -33.98
CA SER A 49 -39.16 -23.75 -34.35
C SER A 49 -40.14 -23.34 -33.24
N SER A 50 -40.98 -22.38 -33.52
CA SER A 50 -42.34 -22.31 -32.98
C SER A 50 -43.22 -23.33 -33.76
N PRO A 51 -44.33 -23.81 -33.15
CA PRO A 51 -45.61 -23.19 -33.47
C PRO A 51 -46.69 -23.16 -32.35
N ALA A 52 -47.51 -22.09 -32.47
CA ALA A 52 -48.98 -22.05 -32.41
C ALA A 52 -49.74 -22.37 -31.12
N SER A 53 -50.53 -21.35 -30.77
CA SER A 53 -51.71 -21.30 -29.91
C SER A 53 -52.81 -22.29 -30.29
N PRO A 54 -53.86 -22.48 -29.42
CA PRO A 54 -54.95 -21.54 -29.39
C PRO A 54 -55.60 -21.28 -28.00
N SER A 55 -56.08 -20.04 -27.88
CA SER A 55 -57.28 -19.48 -27.28
C SER A 55 -58.13 -20.34 -26.31
N GLU A 56 -58.34 -19.77 -25.11
CA GLU A 56 -59.69 -19.77 -24.49
C GLU A 56 -59.90 -18.48 -23.73
N HIS A 57 -61.06 -17.85 -23.98
CA HIS A 57 -61.60 -16.68 -23.38
C HIS A 57 -61.95 -16.94 -21.90
N SER A 58 -61.56 -16.05 -21.02
CA SER A 58 -62.28 -15.85 -19.76
C SER A 58 -62.29 -14.37 -19.40
N GLU A 59 -63.46 -13.91 -19.05
CA GLU A 59 -63.89 -12.54 -18.88
C GLU A 59 -63.08 -11.76 -17.86
N ALA A 60 -62.75 -10.53 -18.22
CA ALA A 60 -62.08 -9.55 -17.39
C ALA A 60 -63.09 -8.91 -16.42
N SER A 61 -62.83 -9.05 -15.12
CA SER A 61 -63.32 -8.12 -14.09
C SER A 61 -62.48 -6.86 -14.10
N PRO A 62 -63.04 -5.67 -13.95
CA PRO A 62 -62.29 -4.43 -13.99
C PRO A 62 -61.41 -4.26 -12.77
N SER A 63 -60.10 -4.04 -13.02
CA SER A 63 -59.13 -3.71 -12.02
C SER A 63 -59.43 -2.33 -11.39
N PRO A 64 -59.21 -2.18 -10.08
CA PRO A 64 -59.31 -0.86 -9.43
C PRO A 64 -58.19 0.08 -9.92
N PRO A 65 -58.37 1.38 -9.90
CA PRO A 65 -57.42 2.37 -10.38
C PRO A 65 -56.10 2.29 -9.56
N PRO A 66 -54.94 2.57 -10.21
CA PRO A 66 -53.65 2.50 -9.54
C PRO A 66 -53.56 3.53 -8.41
N VAL A 67 -53.28 3.04 -7.22
CA VAL A 67 -52.96 3.87 -6.06
C VAL A 67 -51.63 4.59 -6.35
N PRO A 68 -51.55 5.94 -6.20
CA PRO A 68 -50.31 6.65 -6.40
C PRO A 68 -49.23 6.14 -5.44
N PRO A 69 -47.94 6.04 -5.87
CA PRO A 69 -46.88 5.55 -5.01
C PRO A 69 -46.76 6.42 -3.77
N VAL A 70 -46.99 5.83 -2.61
CA VAL A 70 -46.71 6.46 -1.31
C VAL A 70 -45.22 6.71 -1.24
N ALA A 71 -44.84 7.99 -1.27
CA ALA A 71 -43.46 8.41 -1.07
C ALA A 71 -42.98 7.85 0.28
N PRO A 72 -41.73 7.29 0.33
CA PRO A 72 -41.19 6.74 1.56
C PRO A 72 -41.14 7.83 2.63
N GLN A 73 -41.95 7.68 3.66
CA GLN A 73 -41.93 8.58 4.82
C GLN A 73 -40.57 8.43 5.49
N ARG A 74 -39.78 9.51 5.44
CA ARG A 74 -38.50 9.58 6.17
C ARG A 74 -38.81 9.41 7.67
N PRO A 75 -38.06 8.56 8.38
CA PRO A 75 -38.27 8.33 9.80
C PRO A 75 -38.24 9.65 10.57
N HIS A 76 -39.19 9.85 11.45
CA HIS A 76 -39.33 11.04 12.29
C HIS A 76 -38.17 11.01 13.31
N THR A 77 -37.08 11.74 13.04
CA THR A 77 -35.97 11.82 13.99
C THR A 77 -36.29 12.84 15.10
N ARG A 78 -35.79 12.57 16.31
CA ARG A 78 -36.01 13.45 17.49
C ARG A 78 -35.60 14.91 17.27
N SER A 79 -34.65 15.17 16.34
CA SER A 79 -34.25 16.53 15.94
C SER A 79 -35.37 17.31 15.24
N ARG A 80 -36.33 16.63 14.61
CA ARG A 80 -37.46 17.27 13.91
C ARG A 80 -38.63 17.62 14.83
N SER A 81 -38.67 17.01 16.02
CA SER A 81 -39.68 17.29 17.06
C SER A 81 -39.22 18.34 18.09
N GLY A 82 -38.10 19.05 17.84
CA GLY A 82 -37.61 20.12 18.73
C GLY A 82 -37.10 19.65 20.09
N VAL A 83 -36.99 18.33 20.31
CA VAL A 83 -36.60 17.75 21.61
C VAL A 83 -35.07 17.84 21.85
N PHE A 84 -34.30 18.34 20.88
CA PHE A 84 -32.86 18.53 20.95
C PHE A 84 -32.42 20.00 20.82
N GLN A 85 -33.13 20.92 21.38
CA GLN A 85 -32.48 22.18 21.75
C GLN A 85 -31.77 21.93 23.08
N PRO A 86 -30.41 22.04 23.11
CA PRO A 86 -29.71 22.02 24.38
C PRO A 86 -30.26 23.16 25.19
N LYS A 87 -30.86 22.87 26.36
CA LYS A 87 -31.30 23.87 27.33
C LYS A 87 -30.08 24.74 27.61
N GLN A 88 -30.06 25.97 27.08
CA GLN A 88 -29.07 26.97 27.49
C GLN A 88 -29.25 27.18 29.00
N ARG A 89 -28.35 26.63 29.77
CA ARG A 89 -28.23 26.99 31.19
C ARG A 89 -27.73 28.42 31.25
N THR A 90 -28.52 29.27 31.84
CA THR A 90 -28.28 30.70 31.96
C THR A 90 -27.22 31.05 33.03
N ASP A 91 -26.58 30.05 33.66
CA ASP A 91 -25.49 30.19 34.61
C ASP A 91 -24.15 29.90 33.94
N GLY A 92 -23.64 30.80 33.11
CA GLY A 92 -22.45 30.68 32.26
C GLY A 92 -21.17 30.14 32.89
N THR A 93 -21.19 29.72 34.16
CA THR A 93 -20.03 29.22 34.91
C THR A 93 -19.79 27.73 34.76
N VAL A 94 -20.81 26.90 34.50
CA VAL A 94 -20.67 25.43 34.52
C VAL A 94 -20.20 24.87 33.19
N ALA A 95 -20.53 25.52 32.07
CA ALA A 95 -20.14 25.05 30.74
C ALA A 95 -18.66 25.23 30.48
N TRP A 96 -18.05 26.30 30.99
CA TRP A 96 -16.61 26.58 30.79
C TRP A 96 -15.75 25.67 31.66
N LEU A 97 -16.14 25.46 32.92
CA LEU A 97 -15.45 24.55 33.83
C LEU A 97 -15.53 23.09 33.35
N ALA A 98 -16.71 22.67 32.83
CA ALA A 98 -16.89 21.32 32.24
C ALA A 98 -16.07 21.15 30.97
N ALA A 99 -15.94 22.18 30.12
CA ALA A 99 -15.11 22.15 28.94
C ALA A 99 -13.61 22.14 29.30
N CYS A 100 -13.19 22.90 30.32
CA CYS A 100 -11.81 22.86 30.81
C CYS A 100 -11.49 21.55 31.52
N LEU A 101 -12.41 20.97 32.30
CA LEU A 101 -12.25 19.66 32.93
C LEU A 101 -12.31 18.51 31.91
N ALA A 102 -13.08 18.64 30.83
CA ALA A 102 -13.08 17.68 29.73
C ALA A 102 -11.79 17.75 28.91
N ALA A 103 -11.23 18.96 28.73
CA ALA A 103 -9.91 19.14 28.10
C ALA A 103 -8.76 18.63 29.02
N ALA A 104 -8.91 18.77 30.34
CA ALA A 104 -7.93 18.23 31.31
C ALA A 104 -8.04 16.70 31.52
N ARG A 105 -9.13 16.08 31.08
CA ARG A 105 -9.37 14.63 31.06
C ARG A 105 -9.29 14.07 29.65
N ALA A 106 -8.46 14.61 28.78
CA ALA A 106 -8.10 13.91 27.56
C ALA A 106 -7.43 12.60 27.98
N ASP A 107 -8.19 11.49 27.89
CA ASP A 107 -7.64 10.16 28.11
C ASP A 107 -6.38 10.02 27.24
N PRO A 108 -5.20 9.81 27.85
CA PRO A 108 -3.96 9.65 27.07
C PRO A 108 -4.08 8.53 26.03
N ALA A 109 -5.01 7.61 26.21
CA ALA A 109 -5.32 6.57 25.23
C ALA A 109 -6.24 7.05 24.08
N SER A 110 -6.71 8.32 24.10
CA SER A 110 -7.59 8.85 23.05
C SER A 110 -6.81 9.17 21.78
N GLU A 111 -7.23 8.56 20.66
CA GLU A 111 -6.67 8.83 19.34
C GLU A 111 -7.25 10.15 18.79
N PRO A 112 -6.41 11.13 18.39
CA PRO A 112 -6.89 12.40 17.85
C PRO A 112 -7.56 12.20 16.48
N ARG A 113 -8.66 12.92 16.25
CA ARG A 113 -9.39 12.83 14.97
C ARG A 113 -8.81 13.73 13.88
N THR A 114 -8.04 14.74 14.24
CA THR A 114 -7.46 15.71 13.31
C THR A 114 -5.97 15.90 13.60
N TYR A 115 -5.22 16.30 12.57
CA TYR A 115 -3.79 16.56 12.73
C TYR A 115 -3.53 17.80 13.60
N GLN A 116 -4.42 18.80 13.58
CA GLN A 116 -4.30 19.98 14.44
C GLN A 116 -4.40 19.59 15.92
N ALA A 117 -5.37 18.73 16.26
CA ALA A 117 -5.49 18.22 17.63
C ALA A 117 -4.26 17.38 18.01
N ALA A 118 -3.72 16.59 17.09
CA ALA A 118 -2.50 15.82 17.32
C ALA A 118 -1.28 16.71 17.56
N LEU A 119 -1.09 17.76 16.77
CA LEU A 119 0.03 18.70 16.93
C LEU A 119 0.01 19.46 18.27
N SER A 120 -1.17 19.65 18.88
CA SER A 120 -1.27 20.28 20.19
C SER A 120 -0.89 19.36 21.36
N ILE A 121 -0.82 18.04 21.13
CA ILE A 121 -0.52 17.02 22.14
C ILE A 121 0.91 16.53 21.95
N PRO A 122 1.83 16.69 22.94
CA PRO A 122 3.26 16.45 22.76
C PRO A 122 3.61 15.07 22.20
N HIS A 123 3.09 14.00 22.78
CA HIS A 123 3.40 12.62 22.36
C HIS A 123 2.86 12.28 20.95
N TRP A 124 1.75 12.89 20.51
CA TRP A 124 1.28 12.71 19.14
C TRP A 124 2.08 13.53 18.13
N ARG A 125 2.51 14.75 18.52
CA ARG A 125 3.42 15.56 17.71
C ARG A 125 4.73 14.82 17.46
N GLU A 126 5.34 14.30 18.52
CA GLU A 126 6.56 13.52 18.42
C GLU A 126 6.39 12.29 17.49
N ALA A 127 5.28 11.56 17.62
CA ALA A 127 5.00 10.43 16.74
C ALA A 127 4.84 10.85 15.26
N MET A 128 4.25 12.02 14.99
CA MET A 128 4.15 12.58 13.63
C MET A 128 5.52 13.00 13.09
N GLU A 129 6.35 13.65 13.89
CA GLU A 129 7.71 14.09 13.53
C GLU A 129 8.60 12.88 13.23
N GLN A 130 8.53 11.82 14.04
CA GLN A 130 9.27 10.58 13.82
C GLN A 130 8.91 9.93 12.47
N GLU A 131 7.62 9.83 12.16
CA GLU A 131 7.14 9.30 10.87
C GLU A 131 7.58 10.19 9.70
N TYR A 132 7.40 11.50 9.80
CA TYR A 132 7.79 12.47 8.78
C TYR A 132 9.28 12.39 8.47
N HIS A 133 10.13 12.40 9.49
CA HIS A 133 11.58 12.26 9.32
C HIS A 133 11.98 10.89 8.75
N ALA A 134 11.26 9.82 9.11
CA ALA A 134 11.48 8.52 8.52
C ALA A 134 11.18 8.51 7.01
N LEU A 135 10.09 9.16 6.60
CA LEU A 135 9.73 9.30 5.18
C LEU A 135 10.77 10.12 4.40
N LEU A 136 11.30 11.20 4.99
CA LEU A 136 12.37 12.00 4.39
C LEU A 136 13.67 11.21 4.26
N ARG A 137 14.11 10.53 5.33
CA ARG A 137 15.31 9.66 5.29
C ARG A 137 15.19 8.57 4.24
N ASN A 138 13.99 8.03 4.07
CA ASN A 138 13.69 7.03 3.04
C ASN A 138 13.63 7.61 1.63
N LYS A 139 13.69 8.95 1.48
CA LYS A 139 13.54 9.65 0.19
C LYS A 139 12.23 9.26 -0.49
N THR A 140 11.12 9.28 0.26
CA THR A 140 9.82 8.83 -0.24
C THR A 140 9.31 9.76 -1.35
N TRP A 141 9.68 11.04 -1.34
CA TRP A 141 9.35 12.02 -2.38
C TRP A 141 10.45 13.04 -2.58
N THR A 142 10.33 13.78 -3.67
CA THR A 142 11.06 15.02 -3.95
C THR A 142 10.07 16.18 -4.08
N LEU A 143 10.43 17.36 -3.57
CA LEU A 143 9.61 18.55 -3.77
C LEU A 143 9.86 19.12 -5.16
N VAL A 144 8.79 19.32 -5.91
CA VAL A 144 8.81 19.85 -7.27
C VAL A 144 7.79 20.99 -7.43
N PRO A 145 8.04 21.99 -8.29
CA PRO A 145 7.02 22.95 -8.64
C PRO A 145 5.82 22.22 -9.27
N PRO A 146 4.59 22.71 -9.09
CA PRO A 146 3.40 22.03 -9.60
C PRO A 146 3.42 21.93 -11.13
N PRO A 147 3.50 20.70 -11.71
CA PRO A 147 3.43 20.55 -13.16
C PRO A 147 2.01 20.88 -13.68
N PRO A 148 1.88 21.33 -14.92
CA PRO A 148 0.57 21.58 -15.51
C PRO A 148 -0.17 20.26 -15.78
N ARG A 149 -1.50 20.26 -15.54
CA ARG A 149 -2.42 19.17 -15.91
C ARG A 149 -2.17 17.81 -15.22
N VAL A 150 -1.55 17.80 -14.04
CA VAL A 150 -1.37 16.57 -13.25
C VAL A 150 -2.52 16.36 -12.27
N ASN A 151 -2.79 15.11 -11.95
CA ASN A 151 -3.67 14.80 -10.82
C ASN A 151 -2.88 14.94 -9.52
N VAL A 152 -3.42 15.68 -8.56
CA VAL A 152 -2.79 15.88 -7.25
C VAL A 152 -3.64 15.21 -6.19
N ILE A 153 -3.05 14.23 -5.52
CA ILE A 153 -3.71 13.55 -4.40
C ILE A 153 -3.39 14.23 -3.07
N ASP A 154 -4.26 14.03 -2.09
CA ASP A 154 -4.03 14.48 -0.72
C ASP A 154 -3.51 13.32 0.14
N SER A 155 -3.06 13.66 1.34
CA SER A 155 -2.76 12.71 2.39
C SER A 155 -3.57 12.99 3.65
N LYS A 156 -3.53 12.07 4.61
CA LYS A 156 -4.08 12.23 5.94
C LYS A 156 -3.19 11.53 6.96
N TRP A 157 -3.20 12.02 8.18
CA TRP A 157 -2.62 11.33 9.32
C TRP A 157 -3.60 10.31 9.88
N VAL A 158 -3.08 9.15 10.24
CA VAL A 158 -3.81 8.09 10.94
C VAL A 158 -3.07 7.82 12.25
N PHE A 159 -3.80 7.91 13.34
CA PHE A 159 -3.26 7.75 14.69
C PHE A 159 -3.70 6.41 15.27
N LYS A 160 -2.81 5.75 16.00
CA LYS A 160 -3.10 4.49 16.66
C LYS A 160 -2.29 4.37 17.95
N VAL A 161 -2.95 4.07 19.05
CA VAL A 161 -2.30 3.69 20.29
C VAL A 161 -1.97 2.21 20.26
N LYS A 162 -0.71 1.86 20.44
CA LYS A 162 -0.28 0.48 20.67
C LYS A 162 -0.23 0.22 22.17
N LYS A 163 -0.82 -0.90 22.57
CA LYS A 163 -0.89 -1.30 23.98
C LYS A 163 -0.20 -2.64 24.16
N HIS A 164 0.43 -2.82 25.31
CA HIS A 164 0.88 -4.10 25.79
C HIS A 164 -0.31 -5.03 26.14
N SER A 165 -0.02 -6.30 26.40
CA SER A 165 -1.04 -7.28 26.81
C SER A 165 -1.70 -6.95 28.16
N ASP A 166 -1.03 -6.19 29.02
CA ASP A 166 -1.55 -5.70 30.30
C ASP A 166 -2.45 -4.46 30.17
N GLY A 167 -2.62 -3.93 28.94
CA GLY A 167 -3.41 -2.75 28.65
C GLY A 167 -2.66 -1.43 28.79
N SER A 168 -1.42 -1.42 29.27
CA SER A 168 -0.57 -0.23 29.32
C SER A 168 -0.19 0.25 27.90
N ILE A 169 0.09 1.55 27.77
CA ILE A 169 0.46 2.14 26.49
C ILE A 169 1.91 1.79 26.19
N GLU A 170 2.12 1.04 25.10
CA GLU A 170 3.46 0.75 24.56
C GLU A 170 4.01 1.96 23.82
N ARG A 171 3.24 2.49 22.88
CA ARG A 171 3.64 3.64 22.06
C ARG A 171 2.49 4.27 21.30
N TYR A 172 2.67 5.52 20.94
CA TYR A 172 1.82 6.24 20.01
C TYR A 172 2.36 6.06 18.59
N LYS A 173 1.50 5.74 17.65
CA LYS A 173 1.88 5.54 16.25
C LYS A 173 1.08 6.48 15.37
N ALA A 174 1.78 7.36 14.64
CA ALA A 174 1.23 8.16 13.57
C ALA A 174 1.69 7.58 12.24
N ARG A 175 0.81 7.53 11.25
CA ARG A 175 1.13 7.14 9.88
C ARG A 175 0.59 8.20 8.91
N LEU A 176 1.42 8.58 7.95
CA LEU A 176 0.98 9.37 6.81
C LEU A 176 0.39 8.42 5.75
N VAL A 177 -0.87 8.64 5.38
CA VAL A 177 -1.60 7.78 4.44
C VAL A 177 -2.09 8.62 3.26
N ALA A 178 -1.72 8.24 2.04
CA ALA A 178 -2.21 8.87 0.83
C ALA A 178 -3.70 8.58 0.62
N ARG A 179 -4.42 9.52 0.04
CA ARG A 179 -5.83 9.34 -0.33
C ARG A 179 -5.94 8.70 -1.71
N GLY A 180 -5.55 7.43 -1.82
CA GLY A 180 -5.49 6.67 -3.08
C GLY A 180 -6.82 6.56 -3.82
N PHE A 181 -7.96 6.75 -3.14
CA PHE A 181 -9.26 6.81 -3.81
C PHE A 181 -9.40 7.99 -4.79
N ARG A 182 -8.52 9.01 -4.72
CA ARG A 182 -8.43 10.12 -5.67
C ARG A 182 -7.53 9.82 -6.86
N GLN A 183 -6.80 8.73 -6.84
CA GLN A 183 -5.98 8.30 -7.97
C GLN A 183 -6.84 7.91 -9.17
N ARG A 184 -6.38 8.29 -10.36
CA ARG A 184 -7.02 8.01 -11.65
C ARG A 184 -6.29 6.90 -12.37
N TYR A 185 -7.03 5.90 -12.83
CA TYR A 185 -6.50 4.83 -13.67
C TYR A 185 -5.94 5.42 -14.98
N GLY A 186 -4.81 4.89 -15.44
CA GLY A 186 -4.12 5.34 -16.66
C GLY A 186 -3.34 6.65 -16.51
N LEU A 187 -3.35 7.29 -15.30
CA LEU A 187 -2.57 8.49 -14.99
C LEU A 187 -1.66 8.28 -13.78
N ASP A 188 -2.25 7.90 -12.66
CA ASP A 188 -1.54 7.76 -11.37
C ASP A 188 -1.15 6.31 -11.09
N TYR A 189 -1.79 5.35 -11.74
CA TYR A 189 -1.53 3.93 -11.65
C TYR A 189 -2.13 3.19 -12.85
N GLU A 190 -1.51 2.08 -13.25
CA GLU A 190 -2.03 1.18 -14.28
C GLU A 190 -2.48 -0.14 -13.66
N ASP A 191 -1.61 -0.78 -12.88
CA ASP A 191 -1.89 -2.08 -12.28
C ASP A 191 -1.74 -2.03 -10.75
N THR A 192 -2.67 -2.68 -10.07
CA THR A 192 -2.72 -2.73 -8.61
C THR A 192 -2.62 -4.14 -8.06
N PHE A 193 -2.59 -5.15 -8.94
CA PHE A 193 -2.59 -6.53 -8.51
C PHE A 193 -1.33 -6.83 -7.70
N SER A 194 -1.53 -7.31 -6.49
CA SER A 194 -0.50 -7.90 -5.63
C SER A 194 -0.92 -9.31 -5.28
N PRO A 195 -0.02 -10.28 -5.38
CA PRO A 195 -0.34 -11.63 -4.97
C PRO A 195 -0.76 -11.69 -3.50
N VAL A 196 -1.78 -12.48 -3.22
CA VAL A 196 -2.20 -12.84 -1.86
C VAL A 196 -2.13 -14.35 -1.74
N VAL A 197 -1.46 -14.83 -0.71
CA VAL A 197 -1.28 -16.26 -0.49
C VAL A 197 -2.62 -16.99 -0.38
N LYS A 198 -2.72 -18.13 -1.07
CA LYS A 198 -3.93 -18.95 -1.05
C LYS A 198 -4.05 -19.70 0.29
N PRO A 199 -5.25 -19.77 0.90
CA PRO A 199 -5.44 -20.55 2.15
C PRO A 199 -5.04 -22.01 2.02
N THR A 200 -5.16 -22.60 0.82
CA THR A 200 -4.71 -23.96 0.53
C THR A 200 -3.20 -24.10 0.63
N THR A 201 -2.43 -23.11 0.15
CA THR A 201 -0.98 -23.07 0.23
C THR A 201 -0.51 -22.99 1.68
N ILE A 202 -1.15 -22.13 2.49
CA ILE A 202 -0.85 -22.00 3.93
C ILE A 202 -1.08 -23.36 4.62
N ARG A 203 -2.26 -23.96 4.43
CA ARG A 203 -2.61 -25.25 5.07
C ARG A 203 -1.65 -26.37 4.68
N LEU A 204 -1.30 -26.44 3.40
CA LEU A 204 -0.37 -27.44 2.87
C LEU A 204 1.01 -27.29 3.53
N LEU A 205 1.56 -26.08 3.57
CA LEU A 205 2.89 -25.84 4.15
C LEU A 205 2.91 -26.07 5.66
N LEU A 206 1.86 -25.66 6.38
CA LEU A 206 1.75 -25.92 7.81
C LEU A 206 1.66 -27.42 8.08
N SER A 207 0.86 -28.19 7.31
CA SER A 207 0.78 -29.64 7.41
C SER A 207 2.12 -30.31 7.16
N LEU A 208 2.85 -29.90 6.12
CA LEU A 208 4.19 -30.41 5.82
C LEU A 208 5.18 -30.07 6.93
N ALA A 209 5.14 -28.84 7.45
CA ALA A 209 6.03 -28.40 8.52
C ALA A 209 5.83 -29.23 9.79
N VAL A 210 4.59 -29.47 10.18
CA VAL A 210 4.27 -30.33 11.34
C VAL A 210 4.74 -31.77 11.11
N THR A 211 4.40 -32.34 9.93
CA THR A 211 4.77 -33.75 9.63
C THR A 211 6.28 -33.95 9.54
N ARG A 212 7.02 -32.94 9.07
CA ARG A 212 8.48 -33.02 8.88
C ARG A 212 9.27 -32.42 10.04
N GLY A 213 8.61 -31.90 11.08
CA GLY A 213 9.26 -31.25 12.22
C GLY A 213 10.01 -29.98 11.85
N TRP A 214 9.55 -29.23 10.84
CA TRP A 214 10.19 -27.98 10.41
C TRP A 214 9.95 -26.85 11.40
N SER A 215 10.97 -26.02 11.61
CA SER A 215 10.80 -24.78 12.39
C SER A 215 10.00 -23.75 11.60
N LEU A 216 9.02 -23.14 12.25
CA LEU A 216 8.22 -22.04 11.69
C LEU A 216 8.68 -20.72 12.32
N ARG A 217 8.79 -19.68 11.50
CA ARG A 217 9.09 -18.32 11.94
C ARG A 217 8.14 -17.35 11.24
N GLN A 218 7.58 -16.44 12.02
CA GLN A 218 6.84 -15.31 11.49
C GLN A 218 7.75 -14.06 11.51
N LEU A 219 7.73 -13.32 10.43
CA LEU A 219 8.50 -12.08 10.26
C LEU A 219 7.52 -10.96 9.92
N ASP A 220 7.67 -9.81 10.54
CA ASP A 220 6.94 -8.56 10.21
C ASP A 220 7.95 -7.57 9.59
N VAL A 221 7.64 -7.07 8.42
CA VAL A 221 8.49 -6.07 7.75
C VAL A 221 7.99 -4.67 8.10
N GLN A 222 8.80 -3.97 8.89
CA GLN A 222 8.47 -2.60 9.28
C GLN A 222 8.35 -1.71 8.04
N ASN A 223 7.20 -1.03 7.92
CA ASN A 223 6.92 -0.08 6.85
C ASN A 223 7.12 -0.66 5.44
N ALA A 224 6.72 -1.91 5.24
CA ALA A 224 6.94 -2.70 4.03
C ALA A 224 6.65 -1.90 2.73
N PHE A 225 5.51 -1.24 2.62
CA PHE A 225 5.15 -0.49 1.42
C PHE A 225 6.11 0.66 1.10
N LEU A 226 6.75 1.27 2.11
CA LEU A 226 7.72 2.36 1.89
C LEU A 226 9.01 1.91 1.20
N HIS A 227 9.23 0.61 1.06
CA HIS A 227 10.36 0.05 0.29
C HIS A 227 10.01 -0.17 -1.19
N GLY A 228 8.72 -0.15 -1.56
CA GLY A 228 8.29 -0.25 -2.94
C GLY A 228 8.68 0.98 -3.74
N VAL A 229 9.27 0.79 -4.90
CA VAL A 229 9.62 1.86 -5.85
C VAL A 229 8.43 2.08 -6.77
N LEU A 230 8.06 3.34 -6.95
CA LEU A 230 7.02 3.71 -7.91
C LEU A 230 7.65 3.96 -9.28
N GLU A 231 7.05 3.38 -10.30
CA GLU A 231 7.39 3.62 -11.71
C GLU A 231 6.53 4.74 -12.27
N GLU A 232 5.32 4.90 -11.73
CA GLU A 232 4.34 5.90 -12.15
C GLU A 232 4.60 7.27 -11.50
N GLU A 233 4.25 8.32 -12.21
CA GLU A 233 4.35 9.68 -11.70
C GLU A 233 3.15 10.04 -10.82
N VAL A 234 3.32 10.01 -9.53
CA VAL A 234 2.29 10.36 -8.55
C VAL A 234 2.66 11.64 -7.82
N TYR A 235 1.76 12.62 -7.87
CA TYR A 235 1.94 13.92 -7.21
C TYR A 235 0.99 14.05 -6.03
N MET A 236 1.53 14.41 -4.87
CA MET A 236 0.80 14.54 -3.62
C MET A 236 1.03 15.92 -3.03
N ARG A 237 0.00 16.52 -2.40
CA ARG A 237 0.18 17.72 -1.59
C ARG A 237 1.11 17.42 -0.43
N GLN A 238 1.86 18.42 0.00
CA GLN A 238 2.70 18.30 1.19
C GLN A 238 1.88 17.82 2.41
N PRO A 239 2.49 17.02 3.30
CA PRO A 239 1.79 16.48 4.46
C PRO A 239 1.18 17.57 5.33
N PRO A 240 -0.09 17.42 5.75
CA PRO A 240 -0.73 18.43 6.60
C PRO A 240 0.06 18.66 7.91
N GLY A 241 0.41 19.91 8.17
CA GLY A 241 1.20 20.34 9.34
C GLY A 241 2.72 20.29 9.16
N PHE A 242 3.21 19.85 7.97
CA PHE A 242 4.64 19.75 7.64
C PHE A 242 4.93 20.30 6.23
N SER A 243 4.34 21.45 5.92
CA SER A 243 4.65 22.15 4.67
C SER A 243 5.98 22.86 4.78
N ASP A 244 6.78 22.78 3.71
CA ASP A 244 8.05 23.52 3.59
C ASP A 244 7.75 25.03 3.56
N PRO A 245 8.28 25.85 4.48
CA PRO A 245 7.99 27.28 4.53
C PRO A 245 8.56 28.05 3.35
N ASP A 246 9.65 27.60 2.74
CA ASP A 246 10.29 28.24 1.60
C ASP A 246 9.59 27.88 0.28
N ARG A 247 8.88 26.75 0.25
CA ARG A 247 8.23 26.20 -0.95
C ARG A 247 6.82 25.69 -0.65
N PRO A 248 5.91 26.55 -0.13
CA PRO A 248 4.58 26.11 0.32
C PRO A 248 3.71 25.52 -0.79
N ASP A 249 3.88 25.99 -2.03
CA ASP A 249 3.09 25.57 -3.20
C ASP A 249 3.67 24.34 -3.91
N TYR A 250 4.87 23.88 -3.54
CA TYR A 250 5.48 22.73 -4.16
C TYR A 250 4.73 21.44 -3.81
N LEU A 251 4.78 20.49 -4.73
CA LEU A 251 4.18 19.16 -4.58
C LEU A 251 5.24 18.12 -4.26
N CYS A 252 4.82 17.09 -3.54
CA CYS A 252 5.60 15.87 -3.34
C CYS A 252 5.45 14.97 -4.58
N ARG A 253 6.47 14.87 -5.42
CA ARG A 253 6.56 13.81 -6.43
C ARG A 253 7.03 12.55 -5.74
N LEU A 254 6.16 11.55 -5.64
CA LEU A 254 6.45 10.30 -4.95
C LEU A 254 7.43 9.46 -5.77
N THR A 255 8.49 8.99 -5.14
CA THR A 255 9.48 8.07 -5.71
C THR A 255 9.34 6.66 -5.13
N LYS A 256 8.73 6.56 -3.95
CA LYS A 256 8.42 5.30 -3.30
C LYS A 256 6.96 5.24 -2.91
N ALA A 257 6.47 4.02 -2.77
CA ALA A 257 5.10 3.79 -2.36
C ALA A 257 4.84 4.31 -0.94
N LEU A 258 3.62 4.78 -0.74
CA LEU A 258 3.12 5.25 0.55
C LEU A 258 1.85 4.49 0.88
N TYR A 259 1.59 4.30 2.17
CA TYR A 259 0.32 3.70 2.61
C TYR A 259 -0.87 4.42 2.00
N GLY A 260 -1.85 3.66 1.53
CA GLY A 260 -3.07 4.19 0.93
C GLY A 260 -3.04 4.38 -0.58
N LEU A 261 -1.88 4.26 -1.25
CA LEU A 261 -1.81 4.19 -2.71
C LEU A 261 -2.32 2.83 -3.19
N LYS A 262 -3.02 2.82 -4.33
CA LYS A 262 -3.61 1.60 -4.89
C LYS A 262 -2.54 0.59 -5.34
N GLN A 263 -1.42 1.06 -5.89
CA GLN A 263 -0.31 0.22 -6.36
C GLN A 263 0.73 -0.10 -5.28
N ALA A 264 0.61 0.42 -4.06
CA ALA A 264 1.62 0.21 -3.01
C ALA A 264 1.91 -1.28 -2.71
N PRO A 265 0.89 -2.16 -2.58
CA PRO A 265 1.15 -3.58 -2.37
C PRO A 265 1.92 -4.23 -3.52
N ARG A 266 1.58 -3.87 -4.78
CA ARG A 266 2.27 -4.36 -5.98
C ARG A 266 3.74 -3.93 -5.99
N ALA A 267 4.00 -2.64 -5.78
CA ALA A 267 5.36 -2.09 -5.77
C ALA A 267 6.24 -2.73 -4.67
N TRP A 268 5.67 -2.96 -3.50
CA TRP A 268 6.34 -3.67 -2.42
C TRP A 268 6.64 -5.13 -2.79
N HIS A 269 5.63 -5.88 -3.26
CA HIS A 269 5.82 -7.27 -3.67
C HIS A 269 6.87 -7.42 -4.76
N ALA A 270 6.86 -6.55 -5.77
CA ALA A 270 7.86 -6.55 -6.84
C ALA A 270 9.28 -6.33 -6.29
N ARG A 271 9.44 -5.39 -5.36
CA ARG A 271 10.73 -5.11 -4.70
C ARG A 271 11.22 -6.30 -3.88
N LEU A 272 10.33 -6.90 -3.08
CA LEU A 272 10.63 -8.07 -2.26
C LEU A 272 10.99 -9.27 -3.13
N ALA A 273 10.19 -9.54 -4.17
CA ALA A 273 10.43 -10.64 -5.10
C ALA A 273 11.77 -10.50 -5.81
N THR A 274 12.17 -9.29 -6.20
CA THR A 274 13.47 -9.02 -6.80
C THR A 274 14.61 -9.32 -5.82
N ALA A 275 14.47 -8.87 -4.57
CA ALA A 275 15.48 -9.15 -3.54
C ALA A 275 15.59 -10.65 -3.24
N LEU A 276 14.46 -11.35 -3.12
CA LEU A 276 14.46 -12.80 -2.87
C LEU A 276 15.09 -13.59 -4.02
N ARG A 277 14.79 -13.24 -5.27
CA ARG A 277 15.42 -13.87 -6.45
C ARG A 277 16.92 -13.65 -6.47
N ALA A 278 17.41 -12.47 -6.11
CA ALA A 278 18.84 -12.18 -6.00
C ALA A 278 19.54 -13.07 -4.94
N HIS A 279 18.78 -13.55 -3.93
CA HIS A 279 19.29 -14.50 -2.92
C HIS A 279 19.07 -15.97 -3.29
N GLY A 280 18.57 -16.25 -4.49
CA GLY A 280 18.40 -17.59 -5.03
C GLY A 280 17.02 -18.22 -4.77
N PHE A 281 16.05 -17.46 -4.27
CA PHE A 281 14.69 -17.95 -4.18
C PHE A 281 14.00 -17.99 -5.56
N ALA A 282 13.25 -19.04 -5.81
CA ALA A 282 12.37 -19.17 -6.96
C ALA A 282 10.92 -18.92 -6.55
N SER A 283 10.16 -18.18 -7.36
CA SER A 283 8.72 -18.00 -7.15
C SER A 283 7.96 -19.25 -7.62
N SER A 284 6.99 -19.70 -6.85
CA SER A 284 6.15 -20.84 -7.23
C SER A 284 5.18 -20.46 -8.36
N ALA A 285 5.03 -21.32 -9.35
CA ALA A 285 4.03 -21.14 -10.41
C ALA A 285 2.59 -21.35 -9.91
N ALA A 286 2.40 -22.16 -8.85
CA ALA A 286 1.09 -22.43 -8.30
C ALA A 286 0.54 -21.29 -7.42
N ASP A 287 1.44 -20.58 -6.74
CA ASP A 287 1.13 -19.45 -5.87
C ASP A 287 2.30 -18.47 -5.87
N SER A 288 2.13 -17.32 -6.50
CA SER A 288 3.18 -16.30 -6.64
C SER A 288 3.58 -15.61 -5.34
N SER A 289 2.82 -15.83 -4.26
CA SER A 289 3.20 -15.42 -2.90
C SER A 289 4.12 -16.41 -2.20
N LEU A 290 4.35 -17.60 -2.79
CA LEU A 290 5.23 -18.62 -2.28
C LEU A 290 6.60 -18.56 -2.98
N PHE A 291 7.65 -18.42 -2.20
CA PHE A 291 9.04 -18.48 -2.66
C PHE A 291 9.73 -19.69 -2.07
N LEU A 292 10.56 -20.34 -2.87
CA LEU A 292 11.29 -21.55 -2.52
C LEU A 292 12.79 -21.31 -2.69
N LEU A 293 13.56 -21.67 -1.68
CA LEU A 293 15.01 -21.80 -1.79
C LEU A 293 15.37 -23.26 -1.59
N GLN A 294 16.00 -23.85 -2.58
CA GLN A 294 16.47 -25.22 -2.51
C GLN A 294 17.98 -25.22 -2.71
N ARG A 295 18.71 -25.69 -1.69
CA ARG A 295 20.15 -25.92 -1.70
C ARG A 295 20.41 -27.33 -1.18
N PRO A 296 21.59 -27.92 -1.40
CA PRO A 296 21.88 -29.30 -0.99
C PRO A 296 21.56 -29.59 0.49
N GLU A 297 21.80 -28.64 1.37
CA GLU A 297 21.65 -28.82 2.82
C GLU A 297 20.43 -28.08 3.40
N VAL A 298 19.76 -27.21 2.63
CA VAL A 298 18.70 -26.35 3.14
C VAL A 298 17.55 -26.23 2.14
N ILE A 299 16.35 -26.53 2.61
CA ILE A 299 15.11 -26.20 1.90
C ILE A 299 14.35 -25.17 2.74
N MET A 300 14.00 -24.05 2.14
CA MET A 300 13.25 -22.99 2.78
C MET A 300 12.04 -22.60 1.94
N TYR A 301 10.90 -22.48 2.60
CA TYR A 301 9.67 -21.95 2.02
C TYR A 301 9.37 -20.63 2.69
N LEU A 302 9.16 -19.60 1.90
CA LEU A 302 8.75 -18.27 2.38
C LEU A 302 7.39 -17.95 1.79
N LEU A 303 6.42 -17.70 2.67
CA LEU A 303 5.10 -17.19 2.29
C LEU A 303 5.04 -15.71 2.56
N VAL A 304 4.58 -14.95 1.58
CA VAL A 304 4.38 -13.50 1.69
C VAL A 304 2.89 -13.21 1.75
N TYR A 305 2.45 -12.60 2.85
CA TYR A 305 1.07 -12.19 3.03
C TYR A 305 1.01 -10.66 3.07
N VAL A 306 0.90 -10.03 1.91
CA VAL A 306 0.87 -8.57 1.67
C VAL A 306 2.12 -7.90 2.23
N ASP A 307 2.16 -7.55 3.51
CA ASP A 307 3.26 -6.88 4.23
C ASP A 307 3.83 -7.71 5.40
N ASP A 308 3.30 -8.92 5.61
CA ASP A 308 3.77 -9.92 6.60
C ASP A 308 4.49 -11.11 5.95
#